data_61c5859ece661e700c6091ba82d6f1ac
#
_entry.id   61c5859ece661e700c6091ba82d6f1ac
#
_cell.length_a   1.000
_cell.length_b   1.000
_cell.length_c   1.000
_cell.angle_alpha   90.00
_cell.angle_beta   90.00
_cell.angle_gamma   90.00
#
_symmetry.space_group_name_H-M   'P 1'
#
loop_
_entity.id
_entity.type
_entity.pdbx_description
1 polymer ?
#
loop_
_entity_poly.entity_id
_entity_poly.type
_entity_poly.pdbx_seq_one_letter_code
_entity_poly.pdbx_strand_id
1 'polypeptide(L)'
;PGGTKDFGYCKVTMVHAEFPSTCNGPEGINFPGGIGCGYVVTIPHHNISIYHAGNTNLFSDMKIIDDLYKPDIAILPIGDLMGMGPREAAYAVKHFLPTPKKIIPMMFGTFEVLTGTPEEFEKQCQ
;
A
#
# COMPACT_ATOMS: atom_id res chain seq x y z
N PRO A 1 9.11 -2.27 -10.80
CA PRO A 1 9.43 -1.78 -9.45
C PRO A 1 10.94 -1.51 -9.29
N GLY A 2 11.32 -0.66 -8.30
CA GLY A 2 12.70 -0.34 -7.97
C GLY A 2 13.25 0.96 -8.58
N GLY A 3 12.62 1.50 -9.62
CA GLY A 3 13.05 2.76 -10.23
C GLY A 3 12.57 3.98 -9.45
N THR A 4 13.43 5.01 -9.37
CA THR A 4 13.10 6.31 -8.76
C THR A 4 13.11 7.40 -9.82
N LYS A 5 12.05 8.22 -9.86
CA LYS A 5 11.96 9.43 -10.67
C LYS A 5 12.03 10.65 -9.77
N ASP A 6 12.94 11.55 -10.11
CA ASP A 6 13.04 12.88 -9.48
C ASP A 6 12.19 13.88 -10.26
N PHE A 7 11.27 14.56 -9.57
CA PHE A 7 10.41 15.61 -10.12
C PHE A 7 10.82 17.02 -9.63
N GLY A 8 11.96 17.14 -8.96
CA GLY A 8 12.48 18.38 -8.39
C GLY A 8 11.91 18.67 -6.99
N TYR A 9 10.60 18.75 -6.84
CA TYR A 9 9.94 18.97 -5.55
C TYR A 9 9.70 17.67 -4.76
N CYS A 10 9.64 16.53 -5.41
CA CYS A 10 9.55 15.23 -4.78
C CYS A 10 10.27 14.15 -5.60
N LYS A 11 10.60 13.04 -4.95
CA LYS A 11 11.09 11.83 -5.58
C LYS A 11 10.06 10.73 -5.39
N VAL A 12 9.79 9.99 -6.45
CA VAL A 12 8.84 8.87 -6.43
C VAL A 12 9.56 7.60 -6.82
N THR A 13 9.56 6.63 -5.92
CA THR A 13 10.12 5.30 -6.15
C THR A 13 9.00 4.30 -6.29
N MET A 14 9.01 3.53 -7.38
CA MET A 14 8.07 2.43 -7.57
C MET A 14 8.55 1.22 -6.79
N VAL A 15 7.70 0.67 -5.93
CA VAL A 15 7.97 -0.52 -5.13
C VAL A 15 6.98 -1.63 -5.47
N HIS A 16 7.26 -2.85 -5.05
CA HIS A 16 6.38 -4.00 -5.27
C HIS A 16 5.06 -3.86 -4.51
N ALA A 17 3.99 -4.40 -5.08
CA ALA A 17 2.72 -4.69 -4.41
C ALA A 17 2.24 -6.08 -4.85
N GLU A 18 1.71 -6.84 -3.90
CA GLU A 18 1.27 -8.22 -4.12
C GLU A 18 -0.22 -8.24 -4.48
N PHE A 19 -0.51 -7.90 -5.72
CA PHE A 19 -1.87 -7.97 -6.28
C PHE A 19 -1.82 -8.19 -7.79
N PRO A 20 -2.59 -9.15 -8.34
CA PRO A 20 -2.68 -9.34 -9.77
C PRO A 20 -3.45 -8.19 -10.41
N SER A 21 -2.97 -7.73 -11.56
CA SER A 21 -3.67 -6.74 -12.38
C SER A 21 -4.21 -7.42 -13.65
N THR A 22 -5.44 -7.05 -14.03
CA THR A 22 -6.05 -7.51 -15.28
C THR A 22 -6.60 -6.34 -16.07
N CYS A 23 -6.54 -6.43 -17.38
CA CYS A 23 -7.17 -5.49 -18.30
C CYS A 23 -8.33 -6.19 -19.01
N ASN A 24 -9.50 -5.56 -19.03
CA ASN A 24 -10.62 -6.04 -19.82
C ASN A 24 -10.36 -5.74 -21.29
N GLY A 25 -10.29 -6.80 -22.10
CA GLY A 25 -10.18 -6.69 -23.55
C GLY A 25 -11.54 -6.74 -24.25
N PRO A 26 -11.54 -6.65 -25.58
CA PRO A 26 -12.74 -6.86 -26.38
C PRO A 26 -13.38 -8.22 -26.09
N GLU A 27 -14.70 -8.30 -26.20
CA GLU A 27 -15.49 -9.54 -26.02
C GLU A 27 -15.38 -10.18 -24.63
N GLY A 28 -15.01 -9.40 -23.59
CA GLY A 28 -14.91 -9.89 -22.21
C GLY A 28 -13.68 -10.77 -21.91
N ILE A 29 -12.72 -10.82 -22.81
CA ILE A 29 -11.45 -11.52 -22.59
C ILE A 29 -10.56 -10.69 -21.68
N ASN A 30 -10.14 -11.25 -20.56
CA ASN A 30 -9.23 -10.59 -19.63
C ASN A 30 -7.77 -10.90 -19.99
N PHE A 31 -6.95 -9.87 -20.06
CA PHE A 31 -5.50 -9.97 -20.26
C PHE A 31 -4.77 -9.64 -18.97
N PRO A 32 -3.59 -10.26 -18.72
CA PRO A 32 -2.73 -9.82 -17.62
C PRO A 32 -2.38 -8.34 -17.75
N GLY A 33 -2.67 -7.55 -16.72
CA GLY A 33 -2.41 -6.09 -16.69
C GLY A 33 -1.02 -5.72 -16.17
N GLY A 34 -0.20 -6.73 -15.85
CA GLY A 34 1.14 -6.54 -15.29
C GLY A 34 1.21 -6.81 -13.78
N ILE A 35 2.33 -6.41 -13.19
CA ILE A 35 2.62 -6.59 -11.76
C ILE A 35 2.06 -5.38 -11.01
N GLY A 36 1.40 -5.63 -9.87
CA GLY A 36 0.97 -4.57 -8.95
C GLY A 36 2.14 -3.77 -8.41
N CYS A 37 1.92 -2.50 -8.13
CA CYS A 37 2.95 -1.65 -7.56
C CYS A 37 2.38 -0.71 -6.48
N GLY A 38 3.24 -0.37 -5.53
CA GLY A 38 3.10 0.75 -4.62
C GLY A 38 4.14 1.82 -4.91
N TYR A 39 4.12 2.87 -4.14
CA TYR A 39 5.04 4.00 -4.31
C TYR A 39 5.57 4.49 -2.97
N VAL A 40 6.85 4.86 -2.96
CA VAL A 40 7.42 5.69 -1.90
C VAL A 40 7.62 7.09 -2.45
N VAL A 41 6.98 8.08 -1.84
CA VAL A 41 7.08 9.49 -2.20
C VAL A 41 7.89 10.20 -1.13
N THR A 42 9.07 10.70 -1.51
CA THR A 42 9.92 11.50 -0.62
C THR A 42 9.84 12.96 -1.00
N ILE A 43 9.60 13.83 -0.02
CA ILE A 43 9.52 15.29 -0.17
C ILE A 43 10.70 15.90 0.60
N PRO A 44 11.86 16.12 -0.06
CA PRO A 44 13.10 16.47 0.64
C PRO A 44 13.00 17.78 1.45
N HIS A 45 12.34 18.81 0.91
CA HIS A 45 12.19 20.11 1.57
C HIS A 45 11.39 20.05 2.87
N HIS A 46 10.54 19.03 3.04
CA HIS A 46 9.76 18.80 4.25
C HIS A 46 10.31 17.66 5.11
N ASN A 47 11.33 16.97 4.62
CA ASN A 47 11.89 15.77 5.25
C ASN A 47 10.79 14.74 5.59
N ILE A 48 9.89 14.49 4.63
CA ILE A 48 8.77 13.55 4.76
C ILE A 48 8.91 12.45 3.71
N SER A 49 8.70 11.23 4.13
CA SER A 49 8.59 10.05 3.28
C SER A 49 7.23 9.37 3.49
N ILE A 50 6.55 9.05 2.40
CA ILE A 50 5.20 8.45 2.40
C ILE A 50 5.26 7.15 1.62
N TYR A 51 4.86 6.05 2.23
CA TYR A 51 4.64 4.78 1.55
C TYR A 51 3.16 4.62 1.21
N HIS A 52 2.82 4.63 -0.06
CA HIS A 52 1.50 4.28 -0.57
C HIS A 52 1.56 2.83 -1.07
N ALA A 53 0.94 1.92 -0.34
CA ALA A 53 1.07 0.48 -0.63
C ALA A 53 0.44 0.05 -1.96
N GLY A 54 -0.47 0.87 -2.52
CA GLY A 54 -1.29 0.47 -3.66
C GLY A 54 -2.33 -0.56 -3.26
N ASN A 55 -2.94 -1.19 -4.24
CA ASN A 55 -3.78 -2.36 -3.97
C ASN A 55 -2.86 -3.57 -3.76
N THR A 56 -2.84 -4.10 -2.57
CA THR A 56 -1.90 -5.16 -2.19
C THR A 56 -2.47 -6.07 -1.11
N ASN A 57 -2.06 -7.32 -1.15
CA ASN A 57 -2.13 -8.23 -0.03
C ASN A 57 -0.94 -7.98 0.93
N LEU A 58 -0.93 -8.69 2.06
CA LEU A 58 0.20 -8.73 2.98
C LEU A 58 1.38 -9.49 2.35
N PHE A 59 2.58 -8.91 2.36
CA PHE A 59 3.80 -9.56 1.89
C PHE A 59 5.02 -9.13 2.70
N SER A 60 5.99 -10.04 2.81
CA SER A 60 7.15 -9.87 3.69
C SER A 60 8.06 -8.70 3.32
N ASP A 61 8.12 -8.37 2.03
CA ASP A 61 9.04 -7.33 1.53
C ASP A 61 8.60 -5.91 1.90
N MET A 62 7.39 -5.74 2.49
CA MET A 62 7.02 -4.51 3.19
C MET A 62 8.07 -4.12 4.24
N LYS A 63 8.72 -5.11 4.88
CA LYS A 63 9.82 -4.87 5.82
C LYS A 63 11.05 -4.26 5.13
N ILE A 64 11.37 -4.72 3.92
CA ILE A 64 12.48 -4.15 3.14
C ILE A 64 12.16 -2.71 2.73
N ILE A 65 10.92 -2.44 2.34
CA ILE A 65 10.45 -1.09 2.01
C ILE A 65 10.60 -0.17 3.23
N ASP A 66 10.17 -0.63 4.40
CA ASP A 66 10.33 0.12 5.66
C ASP A 66 11.81 0.39 5.97
N ASP A 67 12.65 -0.63 5.89
CA ASP A 67 14.07 -0.52 6.23
C ASP A 67 14.85 0.41 5.29
N LEU A 68 14.55 0.39 4.00
CA LEU A 68 15.24 1.20 3.01
C LEU A 68 14.76 2.66 2.96
N TYR A 69 13.45 2.88 3.07
CA TYR A 69 12.86 4.19 2.80
C TYR A 69 12.39 4.92 4.05
N LYS A 70 12.31 4.24 5.20
CA LYS A 70 11.92 4.82 6.50
C LYS A 70 10.72 5.77 6.40
N PRO A 71 9.56 5.32 5.89
CA PRO A 71 8.43 6.21 5.68
C PRO A 71 7.89 6.76 7.00
N ASP A 72 7.55 8.06 7.01
CA ASP A 72 6.88 8.70 8.16
C ASP A 72 5.39 8.39 8.19
N ILE A 73 4.82 8.14 7.00
CA ILE A 73 3.40 7.86 6.80
C ILE A 73 3.28 6.62 5.93
N ALA A 74 2.39 5.70 6.28
CA ALA A 74 1.99 4.60 5.40
C ALA A 74 0.49 4.67 5.10
N ILE A 75 0.14 4.48 3.83
CA ILE A 75 -1.23 4.43 3.32
C ILE A 75 -1.51 2.99 2.91
N LEU A 76 -2.40 2.31 3.62
CA LEU A 76 -2.62 0.87 3.51
C LEU A 76 -4.08 0.54 3.17
N PRO A 77 -4.35 -0.42 2.25
CA PRO A 77 -5.69 -0.91 2.04
C PRO A 77 -6.16 -1.72 3.25
N ILE A 78 -7.44 -1.56 3.61
CA ILE A 78 -8.08 -2.28 4.71
C ILE A 78 -9.45 -2.87 4.33
N GLY A 79 -9.85 -2.75 3.07
CA GLY A 79 -11.21 -3.09 2.64
C GLY A 79 -11.54 -4.57 2.58
N ASP A 80 -10.53 -5.45 2.69
CA ASP A 80 -10.65 -6.88 2.46
C ASP A 80 -10.93 -7.23 0.98
N LEU A 81 -11.23 -8.46 0.64
CA LEU A 81 -11.55 -9.03 -0.66
C LEU A 81 -10.54 -8.73 -1.78
N MET A 82 -10.21 -7.45 -2.00
CA MET A 82 -9.34 -6.99 -3.10
C MET A 82 -8.00 -6.44 -2.59
N GLY A 83 -7.51 -6.96 -1.48
CA GLY A 83 -6.28 -6.53 -0.84
C GLY A 83 -6.27 -6.96 0.61
N MET A 84 -5.51 -6.25 1.45
CA MET A 84 -5.52 -6.51 2.89
C MET A 84 -6.87 -6.14 3.51
N GLY A 85 -7.31 -6.97 4.45
CA GLY A 85 -8.32 -6.60 5.43
C GLY A 85 -7.71 -5.91 6.67
N PRO A 86 -8.55 -5.53 7.64
CA PRO A 86 -8.09 -4.87 8.87
C PRO A 86 -7.04 -5.67 9.64
N ARG A 87 -7.18 -7.01 9.69
CA ARG A 87 -6.26 -7.91 10.40
C ARG A 87 -4.88 -7.95 9.74
N GLU A 88 -4.84 -8.12 8.42
CA GLU A 88 -3.60 -8.20 7.64
C GLU A 88 -2.87 -6.85 7.66
N ALA A 89 -3.60 -5.76 7.53
CA ALA A 89 -3.03 -4.41 7.61
C ALA A 89 -2.45 -4.11 9.01
N ALA A 90 -3.15 -4.51 10.08
CA ALA A 90 -2.65 -4.38 11.45
C ALA A 90 -1.39 -5.25 11.68
N TYR A 91 -1.36 -6.46 11.10
CA TYR A 91 -0.18 -7.32 11.14
C TYR A 91 1.00 -6.67 10.41
N ALA A 92 0.77 -6.07 9.23
CA ALA A 92 1.79 -5.33 8.49
C ALA A 92 2.39 -4.20 9.35
N VAL A 93 1.54 -3.40 9.98
CA VAL A 93 1.98 -2.30 10.87
C VAL A 93 2.82 -2.81 12.03
N LYS A 94 2.39 -3.89 12.69
CA LYS A 94 3.09 -4.43 13.87
C LYS A 94 4.44 -5.07 13.53
N HIS A 95 4.56 -5.72 12.38
CA HIS A 95 5.70 -6.60 12.10
C HIS A 95 6.59 -6.14 10.94
N PHE A 96 6.03 -5.43 9.97
CA PHE A 96 6.76 -5.06 8.76
C PHE A 96 6.97 -3.56 8.57
N LEU A 97 6.12 -2.74 9.20
CA LEU A 97 6.16 -1.28 9.06
C LEU A 97 6.28 -0.58 10.43
N PRO A 98 7.36 -0.82 11.18
CA PRO A 98 7.53 -0.19 12.50
C PRO A 98 7.92 1.29 12.44
N THR A 99 8.35 1.82 11.29
CA THR A 99 8.85 3.19 11.15
C THR A 99 7.75 4.25 11.05
N PRO A 100 6.63 4.05 10.30
CA PRO A 100 5.62 5.08 10.14
C PRO A 100 4.98 5.48 11.47
N LYS A 101 4.92 6.78 11.70
CA LYS A 101 4.24 7.37 12.87
C LYS A 101 2.74 7.55 12.64
N LYS A 102 2.32 7.48 11.39
CA LYS A 102 0.93 7.65 10.97
C LYS A 102 0.56 6.63 9.92
N ILE A 103 -0.55 5.94 10.17
CA ILE A 103 -1.14 5.01 9.20
C ILE A 103 -2.45 5.63 8.71
N ILE A 104 -2.62 5.67 7.40
CA ILE A 104 -3.84 6.15 6.75
C ILE A 104 -4.51 4.94 6.09
N PRO A 105 -5.65 4.49 6.59
CA PRO A 105 -6.40 3.42 5.93
C PRO A 105 -7.03 3.93 4.63
N MET A 106 -7.07 3.06 3.62
CA MET A 106 -7.68 3.35 2.33
C MET A 106 -8.47 2.15 1.79
N MET A 107 -9.17 2.34 0.68
CA MET A 107 -9.92 1.31 -0.05
C MET A 107 -10.95 0.58 0.81
N PHE A 108 -11.74 1.33 1.57
CA PHE A 108 -12.87 0.84 2.37
C PHE A 108 -14.12 1.68 2.12
N GLY A 109 -15.31 1.09 2.36
CA GLY A 109 -16.57 1.80 2.32
C GLY A 109 -17.05 2.32 0.94
N THR A 110 -16.32 2.02 -0.14
CA THR A 110 -16.68 2.45 -1.51
C THR A 110 -17.65 1.49 -2.17
N PHE A 111 -17.49 0.20 -1.93
CA PHE A 111 -18.35 -0.87 -2.44
C PHE A 111 -18.79 -1.75 -1.28
N GLU A 112 -20.01 -2.31 -1.35
CA GLU A 112 -20.57 -3.18 -0.30
C GLU A 112 -19.70 -4.42 -0.01
N VAL A 113 -18.97 -4.89 -1.00
CA VAL A 113 -18.05 -6.03 -0.86
C VAL A 113 -16.78 -5.75 -0.07
N LEU A 114 -16.46 -4.46 0.14
CA LEU A 114 -15.31 -4.04 0.94
C LEU A 114 -15.77 -3.91 2.40
N THR A 115 -15.68 -5.00 3.13
CA THR A 115 -16.27 -5.15 4.47
C THR A 115 -15.39 -4.60 5.60
N GLY A 116 -14.10 -4.38 5.34
CA GLY A 116 -13.17 -3.84 6.34
C GLY A 116 -13.49 -2.41 6.72
N THR A 117 -13.34 -2.09 8.01
CA THR A 117 -13.61 -0.75 8.55
C THR A 117 -12.42 -0.18 9.31
N PRO A 118 -12.29 1.15 9.40
CA PRO A 118 -11.25 1.79 10.22
C PRO A 118 -11.33 1.42 11.70
N GLU A 119 -12.54 1.25 12.25
CA GLU A 119 -12.77 0.89 13.64
C GLU A 119 -12.24 -0.52 13.94
N GLU A 120 -12.46 -1.46 13.02
CA GLU A 120 -11.92 -2.81 13.14
C GLU A 120 -10.40 -2.81 13.01
N PHE A 121 -9.85 -2.05 12.07
CA PHE A 121 -8.41 -1.88 11.92
C PHE A 121 -7.76 -1.33 13.18
N GLU A 122 -8.31 -0.26 13.76
CA GLU A 122 -7.82 0.32 15.01
C GLU A 122 -7.84 -0.69 16.16
N LYS A 123 -8.92 -1.47 16.30
CA LYS A 123 -9.03 -2.55 17.28
C LYS A 123 -7.95 -3.62 17.09
N GLN A 124 -7.63 -3.98 15.86
CA GLN A 124 -6.59 -4.96 15.55
C GLN A 124 -5.17 -4.41 15.80
N CYS A 125 -4.98 -3.09 15.79
CA CYS A 125 -3.71 -2.43 16.08
C CYS A 125 -3.39 -2.38 17.60
N GLN A 126 -4.38 -2.50 18.47
CA GLN A 126 -4.22 -2.55 19.93
C GLN A 126 -3.61 -3.88 20.37
#